data_4192766c34129bfe109b518ea0afee7f
#
_entry.id   4192766c34129bfe109b518ea0afee7f
#
_cell.length_a   1.000
_cell.length_b   1.000
_cell.length_c   1.000
_cell.angle_alpha   90.00
_cell.angle_beta   90.00
_cell.angle_gamma   90.00
#
_symmetry.space_group_name_H-M   'P 1'
#
loop_
_entity.id
_entity.type
_entity.pdbx_description
1 polymer ?
#
loop_
_entity_poly.entity_id
_entity_poly.type
_entity_poly.pdbx_seq_one_letter_code
_entity_poly.pdbx_strand_id
1 'polypeptide(L)'
;VNNNMRIAKEEIFGPVLSIIPFENEEEAIQITNDTEYGLGNYLQTEDKEKAKRVSKKLRSGIVYVNHKPADSGTPFGGYRQSGNGREGGTWGLHEYLEVKTVTGWTD
;
A
#
# COMPACT_ATOMS: atom_id res chain seq x y z
N VAL A 1 4.34 21.60 4.29
CA VAL A 1 2.88 21.73 4.31
C VAL A 1 2.31 21.02 5.55
N ASN A 2 1.06 21.23 5.86
CA ASN A 2 0.37 20.44 6.88
C ASN A 2 -0.67 19.50 6.23
N ASN A 3 -1.10 18.51 6.99
CA ASN A 3 -1.98 17.45 6.49
C ASN A 3 -3.40 17.92 6.08
N ASN A 4 -3.82 19.12 6.48
CA ASN A 4 -5.14 19.68 6.13
C ASN A 4 -5.14 20.48 4.82
N MET A 5 -3.99 20.73 4.23
CA MET A 5 -3.88 21.45 2.98
C MET A 5 -4.34 20.57 1.80
N ARG A 6 -4.99 21.16 0.84
CA ARG A 6 -5.45 20.50 -0.39
C ARG A 6 -4.32 19.75 -1.11
N ILE A 7 -3.13 20.37 -1.19
CA ILE A 7 -1.94 19.77 -1.82
C ILE A 7 -1.42 18.51 -1.10
N ALA A 8 -1.77 18.31 0.18
CA ALA A 8 -1.45 17.10 0.93
C ALA A 8 -2.47 15.98 0.75
N LYS A 9 -3.67 16.29 0.24
CA LYS A 9 -4.79 15.35 0.10
C LYS A 9 -5.04 14.93 -1.35
N GLU A 10 -4.79 15.82 -2.31
CA GLU A 10 -5.04 15.56 -3.72
C GLU A 10 -3.76 15.10 -4.41
N GLU A 11 -3.88 14.14 -5.30
CA GLU A 11 -2.80 13.70 -6.17
C GLU A 11 -2.56 14.73 -7.28
N ILE A 12 -1.39 15.36 -7.31
CA ILE A 12 -1.03 16.39 -8.30
C ILE A 12 -0.70 15.77 -9.66
N PHE A 13 -0.21 14.56 -9.66
CA PHE A 13 0.26 13.82 -10.84
C PHE A 13 1.32 14.59 -11.66
N GLY A 14 2.28 15.20 -10.96
CA GLY A 14 3.34 16.04 -11.54
C GLY A 14 4.56 16.13 -10.63
N PRO A 15 5.59 16.91 -10.97
CA PRO A 15 6.85 17.01 -10.25
C PRO A 15 6.72 17.85 -8.97
N VAL A 16 5.79 17.48 -8.10
CA VAL A 16 5.51 18.16 -6.82
C VAL A 16 5.65 17.20 -5.67
N LEU A 17 6.43 17.58 -4.66
CA LEU A 17 6.62 16.84 -3.42
C LEU A 17 6.07 17.65 -2.24
N SER A 18 5.10 17.10 -1.53
CA SER A 18 4.58 17.67 -0.28
C SER A 18 5.30 17.06 0.91
N ILE A 19 6.00 17.89 1.67
CA ILE A 19 6.73 17.47 2.87
C ILE A 19 5.93 17.88 4.10
N ILE A 20 5.57 16.90 4.93
CA ILE A 20 4.80 17.08 6.16
C ILE A 20 5.67 16.65 7.33
N PRO A 21 6.04 17.55 8.26
CA PRO A 21 6.74 17.18 9.48
C PRO A 21 5.81 16.43 10.44
N PHE A 22 6.39 15.62 11.30
CA PHE A 22 5.68 14.89 12.36
C PHE A 22 6.52 14.85 13.63
N GLU A 23 5.88 14.76 14.78
CA GLU A 23 6.54 14.77 16.10
C GLU A 23 6.96 13.37 16.58
N ASN A 24 6.21 12.34 16.18
CA ASN A 24 6.44 10.97 16.63
C ASN A 24 5.92 9.93 15.61
N GLU A 25 6.25 8.65 15.86
CA GLU A 25 5.90 7.53 14.99
C GLU A 25 4.38 7.38 14.79
N GLU A 26 3.60 7.58 15.85
CA GLU A 26 2.13 7.43 15.79
C GLU A 26 1.52 8.47 14.86
N GLU A 27 1.94 9.71 15.00
CA GLU A 27 1.49 10.81 14.12
C GLU A 27 1.90 10.56 12.67
N ALA A 28 3.14 10.10 12.43
CA ALA A 28 3.59 9.75 11.08
C ALA A 28 2.68 8.71 10.43
N ILE A 29 2.29 7.67 11.18
CA ILE A 29 1.38 6.61 10.71
C ILE A 29 -0.02 7.18 10.44
N GLN A 30 -0.52 8.05 11.32
CA GLN A 30 -1.83 8.69 11.15
C GLN A 30 -1.86 9.54 9.89
N ILE A 31 -0.87 10.43 9.71
CA ILE A 31 -0.75 11.29 8.52
C ILE A 31 -0.67 10.43 7.25
N THR A 32 0.18 9.40 7.25
CA THR A 32 0.36 8.52 6.09
C THR A 32 -0.93 7.79 5.72
N ASN A 33 -1.73 7.41 6.69
CA ASN A 33 -2.99 6.69 6.47
C ASN A 33 -4.19 7.62 6.22
N ASP A 34 -4.05 8.92 6.45
CA ASP A 34 -5.12 9.90 6.28
C ASP A 34 -5.21 10.40 4.83
N THR A 35 -5.55 9.48 3.94
CA THR A 35 -5.70 9.68 2.50
C THR A 35 -6.78 8.75 1.95
N GLU A 36 -7.36 9.11 0.82
CA GLU A 36 -8.29 8.26 0.07
C GLU A 36 -7.57 7.20 -0.78
N TYR A 37 -6.28 7.29 -0.90
CA TYR A 37 -5.41 6.40 -1.67
C TYR A 37 -4.73 5.34 -0.80
N GLY A 38 -4.05 4.40 -1.42
CA GLY A 38 -3.30 3.37 -0.73
C GLY A 38 -2.58 2.43 -1.69
N LEU A 39 -1.84 2.97 -2.65
CA LEU A 39 -1.08 2.15 -3.60
C LEU A 39 0.21 1.65 -2.98
N GLY A 40 1.12 2.56 -2.64
CA GLY A 40 2.43 2.21 -2.10
C GLY A 40 2.91 3.17 -1.02
N ASN A 41 3.63 2.64 -0.06
CA ASN A 41 4.33 3.39 0.96
C ASN A 41 5.82 3.06 0.94
N TYR A 42 6.63 4.02 1.36
CA TYR A 42 8.08 3.86 1.52
C TYR A 42 8.45 4.13 2.97
N LEU A 43 9.17 3.21 3.57
CA LEU A 43 9.65 3.29 4.94
C LEU A 43 11.17 3.19 4.97
N GLN A 44 11.82 4.18 5.55
CA GLN A 44 13.27 4.23 5.71
C GLN A 44 13.63 4.13 7.18
N THR A 45 14.31 3.08 7.59
CA THR A 45 14.80 2.88 8.95
C THR A 45 15.83 1.76 9.02
N GLU A 46 16.83 1.88 9.89
CA GLU A 46 17.79 0.82 10.21
C GLU A 46 17.27 -0.14 11.30
N ASP A 47 16.28 0.30 12.08
CA ASP A 47 15.66 -0.49 13.13
C ASP A 47 14.67 -1.51 12.53
N LYS A 48 15.03 -2.79 12.58
CA LYS A 48 14.25 -3.90 12.03
C LYS A 48 12.89 -4.08 12.73
N GLU A 49 12.83 -3.87 14.05
CA GLU A 49 11.58 -3.99 14.80
C GLU A 49 10.64 -2.83 14.48
N LYS A 50 11.18 -1.63 14.31
CA LYS A 50 10.42 -0.49 13.81
C LYS A 50 9.90 -0.77 12.39
N ALA A 51 10.75 -1.23 11.49
CA ALA A 51 10.34 -1.57 10.13
C ALA A 51 9.15 -2.55 10.12
N LYS A 52 9.24 -3.62 10.89
CA LYS A 52 8.20 -4.64 11.02
C LYS A 52 6.90 -4.09 11.65
N ARG A 53 7.03 -3.28 12.69
CA ARG A 53 5.89 -2.68 13.40
C ARG A 53 5.15 -1.65 12.55
N VAL A 54 5.90 -0.72 11.97
CA VAL A 54 5.33 0.37 11.17
C VAL A 54 4.72 -0.15 9.87
N SER A 55 5.43 -1.01 9.13
CA SER A 55 4.93 -1.55 7.85
C SER A 55 3.56 -2.22 7.99
N LYS A 56 3.29 -2.88 9.12
CA LYS A 56 1.98 -3.50 9.39
C LYS A 56 0.85 -2.51 9.64
N LYS A 57 1.19 -1.29 10.05
CA LYS A 57 0.21 -0.23 10.34
C LYS A 57 -0.08 0.66 9.13
N LEU A 58 0.78 0.66 8.12
CA LEU A 58 0.59 1.43 6.89
C LEU A 58 -0.46 0.76 6.00
N ARG A 59 -1.41 1.55 5.53
CA ARG A 59 -2.58 1.07 4.77
C ARG A 59 -2.40 1.28 3.27
N SER A 60 -1.57 0.44 2.68
CA SER A 60 -1.35 0.40 1.23
C SER A 60 -1.16 -1.04 0.75
N GLY A 61 -1.29 -1.24 -0.54
CA GLY A 61 -1.10 -2.54 -1.18
C GLY A 61 0.35 -3.03 -1.10
N ILE A 62 1.30 -2.10 -1.04
CA ILE A 62 2.72 -2.43 -0.89
C ILE A 62 3.42 -1.45 0.05
N VAL A 63 4.38 -1.93 0.81
CA VAL A 63 5.30 -1.11 1.62
C VAL A 63 6.73 -1.48 1.28
N TYR A 64 7.46 -0.54 0.72
CA TYR A 64 8.88 -0.68 0.40
C TYR A 64 9.73 -0.27 1.60
N VAL A 65 10.47 -1.18 2.17
CA VAL A 65 11.40 -0.90 3.28
C VAL A 65 12.80 -0.73 2.73
N ASN A 66 13.42 0.43 3.02
CA ASN A 66 14.79 0.77 2.62
C ASN A 66 15.05 0.61 1.11
N HIS A 67 14.09 1.02 0.30
CA HIS A 67 14.14 0.99 -1.18
C HIS A 67 14.36 -0.39 -1.80
N LYS A 68 14.12 -1.47 -1.07
CA LYS A 68 14.18 -2.81 -1.66
C LYS A 68 13.05 -2.98 -2.67
N PRO A 69 13.38 -3.37 -3.92
CA PRO A 69 12.36 -3.67 -4.91
C PRO A 69 11.55 -4.91 -4.50
N ALA A 70 10.34 -5.00 -5.01
CA ALA A 70 9.54 -6.22 -4.89
C ALA A 70 10.13 -7.33 -5.77
N ASP A 71 10.07 -8.58 -5.28
CA ASP A 71 10.50 -9.74 -6.04
C ASP A 71 9.53 -10.03 -7.20
N SER A 72 10.03 -10.72 -8.24
CA SER A 72 9.20 -11.17 -9.35
C SER A 72 8.05 -12.05 -8.85
N GLY A 73 6.83 -11.75 -9.31
CA GLY A 73 5.63 -12.46 -8.88
C GLY A 73 5.00 -11.94 -7.58
N THR A 74 5.57 -10.89 -6.98
CA THR A 74 4.92 -10.19 -5.86
C THR A 74 3.62 -9.54 -6.34
N PRO A 75 2.50 -9.71 -5.63
CA PRO A 75 1.25 -9.05 -5.99
C PRO A 75 1.37 -7.54 -5.87
N PHE A 76 0.88 -6.82 -6.87
CA PHE A 76 0.84 -5.36 -6.93
C PHE A 76 -0.60 -4.88 -7.07
N GLY A 77 -0.96 -3.86 -6.34
CA GLY A 77 -2.27 -3.22 -6.39
C GLY A 77 -2.53 -2.38 -5.15
N GLY A 78 -3.59 -1.60 -5.18
CA GLY A 78 -3.89 -0.59 -4.17
C GLY A 78 -5.00 -0.97 -3.21
N TYR A 79 -5.15 -0.12 -2.20
CA TYR A 79 -6.29 -0.06 -1.30
C TYR A 79 -7.15 1.17 -1.66
N ARG A 80 -8.40 1.19 -1.23
CA ARG A 80 -9.29 2.34 -1.37
C ARG A 80 -9.40 2.81 -2.83
N GLN A 81 -9.25 4.10 -3.11
CA GLN A 81 -9.34 4.65 -4.47
C GLN A 81 -8.16 4.28 -5.39
N SER A 82 -7.08 3.73 -4.84
CA SER A 82 -5.99 3.19 -5.65
C SER A 82 -6.29 1.85 -6.32
N GLY A 83 -7.45 1.25 -6.06
CA GLY A 83 -7.93 0.05 -6.72
C GLY A 83 -8.21 -1.11 -5.78
N ASN A 84 -8.84 -2.18 -6.31
CA ASN A 84 -9.28 -3.33 -5.53
C ASN A 84 -8.54 -4.63 -5.90
N GLY A 85 -8.15 -4.78 -7.15
CA GLY A 85 -7.51 -5.99 -7.67
C GLY A 85 -6.02 -6.07 -7.36
N ARG A 86 -5.44 -7.17 -7.78
CA ARG A 86 -3.98 -7.36 -7.75
C ARG A 86 -3.52 -7.85 -9.12
N GLU A 87 -2.34 -7.40 -9.54
CA GLU A 87 -1.60 -7.97 -10.66
C GLU A 87 -0.33 -8.65 -10.15
N GLY A 88 0.21 -9.58 -10.93
CA GLY A 88 1.41 -10.33 -10.57
C GLY A 88 1.16 -11.54 -9.68
N GLY A 89 1.98 -12.57 -9.89
CA GLY A 89 1.93 -13.83 -9.15
C GLY A 89 0.59 -14.56 -9.22
N THR A 90 0.36 -15.42 -8.27
CA THR A 90 -0.88 -16.21 -8.14
C THR A 90 -2.10 -15.32 -7.89
N TRP A 91 -1.94 -14.26 -7.12
CA TRP A 91 -3.02 -13.31 -6.85
C TRP A 91 -3.53 -12.62 -8.12
N GLY A 92 -2.60 -12.19 -9.00
CA GLY A 92 -2.97 -11.59 -10.27
C GLY A 92 -3.66 -12.56 -11.21
N LEU A 93 -3.26 -13.83 -11.19
CA LEU A 93 -3.93 -14.87 -11.97
C LEU A 93 -5.38 -15.06 -11.55
N HIS A 94 -5.66 -15.02 -10.25
CA HIS A 94 -7.02 -15.20 -9.72
C HIS A 94 -8.01 -14.15 -10.20
N GLU A 95 -7.56 -12.94 -10.53
CA GLU A 95 -8.42 -11.88 -11.07
C GLU A 95 -9.01 -12.22 -12.46
N TYR A 96 -8.43 -13.18 -13.16
CA TYR A 96 -8.85 -13.63 -14.48
C TYR A 96 -9.58 -14.98 -14.48
N LEU A 97 -9.82 -15.58 -13.29
CA LEU A 97 -10.41 -16.88 -13.14
C LEU A 97 -11.81 -16.80 -12.54
N GLU A 98 -12.70 -17.59 -13.08
CA GLU A 98 -14.04 -17.82 -12.52
C GLU A 98 -14.01 -19.00 -11.56
N VAL A 99 -14.57 -18.82 -10.36
CA VAL A 99 -14.71 -19.90 -9.37
C VAL A 99 -16.05 -20.62 -9.58
N LYS A 100 -15.99 -21.94 -9.78
CA LYS A 100 -17.18 -22.80 -9.92
C LYS A 100 -17.20 -23.88 -8.83
N THR A 101 -18.30 -23.96 -8.12
CA THR A 101 -18.55 -25.07 -7.20
C THR A 101 -19.35 -26.17 -7.91
N VAL A 102 -18.87 -27.41 -7.83
CA VAL A 102 -19.59 -28.60 -8.28
C VAL A 102 -19.82 -29.49 -7.06
N THR A 103 -21.08 -29.85 -6.83
CA THR A 103 -21.49 -30.74 -5.73
C THR A 103 -22.15 -32.02 -6.30
N GLY A 104 -22.17 -33.09 -5.50
CA GLY A 104 -22.80 -34.35 -5.89
C GLY A 104 -21.99 -35.16 -6.90
N TRP A 105 -20.70 -34.88 -7.06
CA TRP A 105 -19.79 -35.71 -7.83
C TRP A 105 -19.58 -37.04 -7.11
N THR A 106 -19.97 -38.13 -7.73
CA THR A 106 -19.72 -39.52 -7.26
C THR A 106 -18.93 -40.23 -8.35
N ASP A 107 -17.89 -40.98 -7.94
CA ASP A 107 -17.16 -41.87 -8.81
C ASP A 107 -18.03 -43.08 -9.22
#